data_c5f7e23465425b616cb2b9356b590400
#
_entry.id   c5f7e23465425b616cb2b9356b590400
#
_cell.length_a   1.000
_cell.length_b   1.000
_cell.length_c   1.000
_cell.angle_alpha   90.00
_cell.angle_beta   90.00
_cell.angle_gamma   90.00
#
_symmetry.space_group_name_H-M   'P 1'
#
loop_
_entity.id
_entity.type
_entity.pdbx_description
1 polymer ?
#
loop_
_entity_poly.entity_id
_entity_poly.type
_entity_poly.pdbx_seq_one_letter_code
_entity_poly.pdbx_strand_id
1 'polypeptide(L)'
;TDRVFGELVPRMDKRGGVFVIILDEIDHLVRKAGDDLLYNLTSINASLKSARACVIGISNDLKFTDFLDPRVRSRLGQSDVVFNPYDAIQLQNILRQRAEGALVEGALDDSVIALCAAIAAQEHGDARCALDLLRVSTEKAEQSGDECVTQAHVRMAQHQLESDQMHPVLASLPSQQKLVLAAILLNERNGLRNIQTGEVYDVYAQACRYVRQNPLTQRRVSGLISNLDMLGLITARTVSRGRYGRTKEINSCIPQNIDAEGIMVDSESQMKEVFERPYRHQSRL
;
A
#
# COMPACT_ATOMS: atom_id res chain seq x y z
N THR A 1 -1.60 -31.06 -9.96
CA THR A 1 -2.78 -30.45 -10.64
C THR A 1 -3.65 -31.55 -11.24
N ASP A 2 -3.11 -32.51 -12.05
CA ASP A 2 -3.87 -33.54 -12.79
C ASP A 2 -4.67 -34.48 -11.89
N ARG A 3 -4.14 -34.85 -10.72
CA ARG A 3 -4.86 -35.68 -9.75
C ARG A 3 -6.12 -35.00 -9.20
N VAL A 4 -6.04 -33.70 -8.94
CA VAL A 4 -7.19 -32.92 -8.44
C VAL A 4 -8.27 -32.80 -9.50
N PHE A 5 -7.91 -32.54 -10.74
CA PHE A 5 -8.85 -32.50 -11.86
C PHE A 5 -9.47 -33.87 -12.14
N GLY A 6 -8.67 -34.97 -12.04
CA GLY A 6 -9.17 -36.33 -12.17
C GLY A 6 -10.23 -36.71 -11.15
N GLU A 7 -10.24 -36.09 -9.96
CA GLU A 7 -11.27 -36.30 -8.95
C GLU A 7 -12.44 -35.29 -9.09
N LEU A 8 -12.16 -34.04 -9.53
CA LEU A 8 -13.12 -32.98 -9.62
C LEU A 8 -14.20 -33.25 -10.70
N VAL A 9 -13.74 -33.59 -11.90
CA VAL A 9 -14.63 -33.80 -13.07
C VAL A 9 -15.70 -34.87 -12.81
N PRO A 10 -15.36 -36.08 -12.30
CA PRO A 10 -16.39 -37.09 -12.00
C PRO A 10 -17.40 -36.65 -10.90
N ARG A 11 -16.92 -35.89 -9.91
CA ARG A 11 -17.79 -35.37 -8.85
C ARG A 11 -18.78 -34.32 -9.38
N MET A 12 -18.31 -33.44 -10.25
CA MET A 12 -19.15 -32.45 -10.92
C MET A 12 -20.20 -33.11 -11.82
N ASP A 13 -19.80 -34.09 -12.64
CA ASP A 13 -20.72 -34.83 -13.50
C ASP A 13 -21.76 -35.66 -12.73
N LYS A 14 -21.36 -36.26 -11.61
CA LYS A 14 -22.29 -36.98 -10.74
C LYS A 14 -23.36 -36.07 -10.15
N ARG A 15 -23.02 -34.80 -9.84
CA ARG A 15 -23.96 -33.82 -9.30
C ARG A 15 -24.80 -33.19 -10.41
N GLY A 16 -24.24 -33.03 -11.60
CA GLY A 16 -24.87 -32.32 -12.72
C GLY A 16 -25.07 -30.83 -12.47
N GLY A 17 -25.67 -30.14 -13.43
CA GLY A 17 -26.00 -28.71 -13.34
C GLY A 17 -24.85 -27.79 -13.74
N VAL A 18 -24.96 -26.50 -13.32
CA VAL A 18 -23.99 -25.45 -13.62
C VAL A 18 -23.16 -25.12 -12.39
N PHE A 19 -21.86 -25.15 -12.53
CA PHE A 19 -20.89 -24.75 -11.50
C PHE A 19 -20.31 -23.40 -11.89
N VAL A 20 -20.32 -22.43 -10.97
CA VAL A 20 -19.63 -21.17 -11.11
C VAL A 20 -18.39 -21.20 -10.22
N ILE A 21 -17.23 -21.09 -10.84
CA ILE A 21 -15.92 -21.10 -10.16
C ILE A 21 -15.43 -19.66 -10.20
N ILE A 22 -15.32 -19.04 -9.03
CA ILE A 22 -14.80 -17.68 -8.86
C ILE A 22 -13.38 -17.76 -8.36
N LEU A 23 -12.44 -17.16 -9.09
CA LEU A 23 -11.03 -17.07 -8.74
C LEU A 23 -10.71 -15.61 -8.41
N ASP A 24 -10.52 -15.32 -7.15
CA ASP A 24 -10.06 -14.00 -6.69
C ASP A 24 -8.53 -13.91 -6.82
N GLU A 25 -8.01 -12.71 -7.10
CA GLU A 25 -6.58 -12.43 -7.31
C GLU A 25 -5.95 -13.38 -8.37
N ILE A 26 -6.64 -13.56 -9.48
CA ILE A 26 -6.23 -14.49 -10.55
C ILE A 26 -4.84 -14.16 -11.12
N ASP A 27 -4.45 -12.89 -11.16
CA ASP A 27 -3.14 -12.43 -11.57
C ASP A 27 -2.03 -12.93 -10.61
N HIS A 28 -2.30 -12.96 -9.30
CA HIS A 28 -1.38 -13.53 -8.31
C HIS A 28 -1.23 -15.04 -8.47
N LEU A 29 -2.33 -15.72 -8.76
CA LEU A 29 -2.33 -17.16 -9.03
C LEU A 29 -1.45 -17.50 -10.24
N VAL A 30 -1.61 -16.76 -11.35
CA VAL A 30 -0.85 -16.96 -12.59
C VAL A 30 0.64 -16.68 -12.37
N ARG A 31 0.98 -15.57 -11.71
CA ARG A 31 2.39 -15.25 -11.41
C ARG A 31 3.08 -16.32 -10.58
N LYS A 32 2.36 -16.97 -9.66
CA LYS A 32 2.92 -17.95 -8.73
C LYS A 32 2.92 -19.38 -9.29
N ALA A 33 1.85 -19.79 -9.97
CA ALA A 33 1.62 -21.18 -10.38
C ALA A 33 1.70 -21.40 -11.90
N GLY A 34 1.83 -20.34 -12.69
CA GLY A 34 1.76 -20.40 -14.16
C GLY A 34 0.33 -20.57 -14.66
N ASP A 35 0.21 -20.75 -15.98
CA ASP A 35 -1.08 -20.74 -16.69
C ASP A 35 -1.78 -22.10 -16.70
N ASP A 36 -1.10 -23.18 -16.28
CA ASP A 36 -1.61 -24.56 -16.39
C ASP A 36 -2.96 -24.76 -15.67
N LEU A 37 -3.11 -24.12 -14.50
CA LEU A 37 -4.36 -24.22 -13.75
C LEU A 37 -5.53 -23.56 -14.51
N LEU A 38 -5.30 -22.38 -15.07
CA LEU A 38 -6.31 -21.68 -15.88
C LEU A 38 -6.61 -22.42 -17.17
N TYR A 39 -5.60 -22.97 -17.82
CA TYR A 39 -5.79 -23.81 -19.01
C TYR A 39 -6.71 -24.99 -18.72
N ASN A 40 -6.48 -25.70 -17.62
CA ASN A 40 -7.28 -26.84 -17.19
C ASN A 40 -8.72 -26.42 -16.83
N LEU A 41 -8.89 -25.33 -16.07
CA LEU A 41 -10.21 -24.80 -15.70
C LEU A 41 -11.02 -24.32 -16.90
N THR A 42 -10.40 -23.59 -17.83
CA THR A 42 -11.07 -23.11 -19.04
C THR A 42 -11.40 -24.24 -20.01
N SER A 43 -10.68 -25.36 -19.91
CA SER A 43 -10.89 -26.57 -20.74
C SER A 43 -11.83 -27.57 -20.10
N ILE A 44 -12.23 -27.42 -18.85
CA ILE A 44 -12.96 -28.42 -18.05
C ILE A 44 -14.27 -28.88 -18.70
N ASN A 45 -14.95 -27.94 -19.40
CA ASN A 45 -16.20 -28.24 -20.11
C ASN A 45 -16.04 -29.28 -21.24
N ALA A 46 -14.85 -29.48 -21.78
CA ALA A 46 -14.58 -30.53 -22.75
C ALA A 46 -14.61 -31.94 -22.13
N SER A 47 -14.36 -32.02 -20.82
CA SER A 47 -14.34 -33.27 -20.07
C SER A 47 -15.66 -33.59 -19.37
N LEU A 48 -16.53 -32.57 -19.19
CA LEU A 48 -17.83 -32.69 -18.52
C LEU A 48 -18.91 -33.16 -19.50
N LYS A 49 -19.75 -34.12 -19.05
CA LYS A 49 -20.86 -34.70 -19.85
C LYS A 49 -22.22 -34.13 -19.42
N SER A 50 -22.51 -34.20 -18.14
CA SER A 50 -23.81 -33.81 -17.54
C SER A 50 -23.76 -32.47 -16.80
N ALA A 51 -22.57 -31.98 -16.47
CA ALA A 51 -22.36 -30.69 -15.83
C ALA A 51 -21.81 -29.64 -16.83
N ARG A 52 -21.86 -28.38 -16.40
CA ARG A 52 -21.20 -27.25 -17.06
C ARG A 52 -20.48 -26.43 -16.02
N ALA A 53 -19.33 -25.85 -16.39
CA ALA A 53 -18.56 -24.95 -15.54
C ALA A 53 -18.39 -23.58 -16.21
N CYS A 54 -18.58 -22.53 -15.43
CA CYS A 54 -18.25 -21.15 -15.78
C CYS A 54 -17.13 -20.66 -14.85
N VAL A 55 -16.12 -20.02 -15.40
CA VAL A 55 -15.01 -19.47 -14.63
C VAL A 55 -15.10 -17.96 -14.66
N ILE A 56 -15.07 -17.33 -13.48
CA ILE A 56 -15.01 -15.88 -13.30
C ILE A 56 -13.68 -15.57 -12.61
N GLY A 57 -12.82 -14.81 -13.29
CA GLY A 57 -11.56 -14.33 -12.72
C GLY A 57 -11.70 -12.88 -12.25
N ILE A 58 -11.20 -12.58 -11.05
CA ILE A 58 -11.13 -11.22 -10.49
C ILE A 58 -9.64 -10.84 -10.39
N SER A 59 -9.26 -9.69 -10.95
CA SER A 59 -7.89 -9.20 -10.95
C SER A 59 -7.84 -7.70 -10.67
N ASN A 60 -6.80 -7.29 -9.96
CA ASN A 60 -6.44 -5.88 -9.76
C ASN A 60 -5.51 -5.35 -10.86
N ASP A 61 -4.98 -6.22 -11.72
CA ASP A 61 -4.07 -5.86 -12.81
C ASP A 61 -4.80 -5.94 -14.16
N LEU A 62 -5.13 -4.78 -14.74
CA LEU A 62 -5.80 -4.71 -16.05
C LEU A 62 -4.99 -5.34 -17.19
N LYS A 63 -3.67 -5.48 -17.00
CA LYS A 63 -2.77 -6.04 -18.02
C LYS A 63 -2.44 -7.50 -17.78
N PHE A 64 -3.00 -8.14 -16.74
CA PHE A 64 -2.62 -9.53 -16.43
C PHE A 64 -2.87 -10.48 -17.60
N THR A 65 -3.91 -10.22 -18.41
CA THR A 65 -4.23 -11.02 -19.60
C THR A 65 -3.15 -10.97 -20.68
N ASP A 66 -2.29 -9.94 -20.69
CA ASP A 66 -1.19 -9.81 -21.66
C ASP A 66 -0.05 -10.81 -21.38
N PHE A 67 0.04 -11.29 -20.14
CA PHE A 67 1.03 -12.28 -19.69
C PHE A 67 0.55 -13.72 -19.84
N LEU A 68 -0.72 -13.96 -20.20
CA LEU A 68 -1.29 -15.30 -20.36
C LEU A 68 -0.89 -15.95 -21.69
N ASP A 69 -0.76 -17.28 -21.68
CA ASP A 69 -0.67 -18.06 -22.92
C ASP A 69 -1.85 -17.70 -23.84
N PRO A 70 -1.61 -17.48 -25.14
CA PRO A 70 -2.66 -17.11 -26.09
C PRO A 70 -3.87 -18.04 -26.10
N ARG A 71 -3.66 -19.33 -25.81
CA ARG A 71 -4.73 -20.34 -25.72
C ARG A 71 -5.64 -20.12 -24.51
N VAL A 72 -5.06 -19.75 -23.37
CA VAL A 72 -5.79 -19.41 -22.15
C VAL A 72 -6.52 -18.10 -22.31
N ARG A 73 -5.83 -17.08 -22.84
CA ARG A 73 -6.39 -15.76 -23.12
C ARG A 73 -7.60 -15.85 -24.05
N SER A 74 -7.51 -16.61 -25.14
CA SER A 74 -8.62 -16.82 -26.10
C SER A 74 -9.87 -17.45 -25.47
N ARG A 75 -9.70 -18.28 -24.44
CA ARG A 75 -10.81 -18.95 -23.75
C ARG A 75 -11.39 -18.11 -22.60
N LEU A 76 -10.55 -17.37 -21.90
CA LEU A 76 -10.94 -16.53 -20.77
C LEU A 76 -11.57 -15.20 -21.21
N GLY A 77 -11.10 -14.63 -22.32
CA GLY A 77 -11.37 -13.27 -22.78
C GLY A 77 -12.69 -13.06 -23.53
N GLN A 78 -13.75 -13.82 -23.22
CA GLN A 78 -15.03 -13.63 -23.90
C GLN A 78 -15.89 -12.49 -23.36
N SER A 79 -15.63 -12.02 -22.14
CA SER A 79 -16.35 -10.89 -21.54
C SER A 79 -15.52 -10.27 -20.39
N ASP A 80 -15.01 -9.08 -20.61
CA ASP A 80 -14.30 -8.31 -19.60
C ASP A 80 -15.25 -7.25 -19.03
N VAL A 81 -15.30 -7.17 -17.68
CA VAL A 81 -16.03 -6.15 -16.94
C VAL A 81 -15.04 -5.35 -16.11
N VAL A 82 -14.92 -4.07 -16.42
CA VAL A 82 -14.04 -3.16 -15.67
C VAL A 82 -14.84 -2.41 -14.63
N PHE A 83 -14.40 -2.51 -13.37
CA PHE A 83 -14.93 -1.75 -12.26
C PHE A 83 -14.01 -0.55 -11.99
N ASN A 84 -14.52 0.65 -12.27
CA ASN A 84 -13.78 1.88 -11.98
C ASN A 84 -13.79 2.18 -10.48
N PRO A 85 -12.78 2.91 -9.96
CA PRO A 85 -12.82 3.46 -8.60
C PRO A 85 -14.10 4.26 -8.36
N TYR A 86 -14.64 4.21 -7.16
CA TYR A 86 -15.81 4.97 -6.79
C TYR A 86 -15.52 6.47 -6.70
N ASP A 87 -16.46 7.29 -7.16
CA ASP A 87 -16.44 8.72 -6.90
C ASP A 87 -16.96 9.06 -5.47
N ALA A 88 -16.79 10.32 -5.07
CA ALA A 88 -17.18 10.76 -3.73
C ALA A 88 -18.70 10.60 -3.47
N ILE A 89 -19.55 10.74 -4.50
CA ILE A 89 -21.00 10.62 -4.36
C ILE A 89 -21.39 9.15 -4.16
N GLN A 90 -20.79 8.26 -4.92
CA GLN A 90 -21.00 6.82 -4.79
C GLN A 90 -20.54 6.33 -3.40
N LEU A 91 -19.38 6.79 -2.94
CA LEU A 91 -18.87 6.47 -1.59
C LEU A 91 -19.79 7.01 -0.49
N GLN A 92 -20.34 8.22 -0.61
CA GLN A 92 -21.34 8.73 0.34
C GLN A 92 -22.57 7.83 0.42
N ASN A 93 -23.09 7.36 -0.72
CA ASN A 93 -24.27 6.48 -0.74
C ASN A 93 -23.96 5.13 -0.07
N ILE A 94 -22.78 4.55 -0.34
CA ILE A 94 -22.32 3.32 0.30
C ILE A 94 -22.22 3.51 1.81
N LEU A 95 -21.57 4.59 2.25
CA LEU A 95 -21.37 4.89 3.67
C LEU A 95 -22.71 5.11 4.40
N ARG A 96 -23.68 5.86 3.81
CA ARG A 96 -25.02 6.03 4.39
C ARG A 96 -25.72 4.69 4.59
N GLN A 97 -25.79 3.87 3.54
CA GLN A 97 -26.45 2.56 3.62
C GLN A 97 -25.85 1.67 4.71
N ARG A 98 -24.52 1.72 4.89
CA ARG A 98 -23.83 0.94 5.91
C ARG A 98 -24.02 1.52 7.31
N ALA A 99 -24.01 2.85 7.44
CA ALA A 99 -24.24 3.54 8.70
C ALA A 99 -25.64 3.32 9.24
N GLU A 100 -26.68 3.39 8.40
CA GLU A 100 -28.07 3.11 8.76
C GLU A 100 -28.28 1.70 9.35
N GLY A 101 -27.51 0.72 8.89
CA GLY A 101 -27.57 -0.64 9.41
C GLY A 101 -26.71 -0.95 10.63
N ALA A 102 -25.73 -0.08 10.93
CA ALA A 102 -24.69 -0.37 11.93
C ALA A 102 -24.69 0.59 13.13
N LEU A 103 -25.24 1.79 12.99
CA LEU A 103 -25.19 2.84 14.00
C LEU A 103 -26.60 3.24 14.45
N VAL A 104 -26.71 3.76 15.68
CA VAL A 104 -27.96 4.31 16.21
C VAL A 104 -28.30 5.62 15.49
N GLU A 105 -29.60 5.90 15.36
CA GLU A 105 -30.10 7.12 14.74
C GLU A 105 -29.57 8.37 15.46
N GLY A 106 -29.03 9.33 14.70
CA GLY A 106 -28.44 10.56 15.25
C GLY A 106 -27.00 10.46 15.71
N ALA A 107 -26.35 9.26 15.65
CA ALA A 107 -24.95 9.09 16.03
C ALA A 107 -23.95 9.71 15.01
N LEU A 108 -24.40 10.05 13.82
CA LEU A 108 -23.59 10.63 12.76
C LEU A 108 -24.18 11.95 12.25
N ASP A 109 -23.31 12.94 12.08
CA ASP A 109 -23.62 14.11 11.27
C ASP A 109 -23.39 13.78 9.75
N ASP A 110 -24.25 14.31 8.88
CA ASP A 110 -24.10 14.17 7.42
C ASP A 110 -22.75 14.69 6.90
N SER A 111 -22.16 15.65 7.59
CA SER A 111 -20.82 16.17 7.29
C SER A 111 -19.70 15.14 7.46
N VAL A 112 -19.88 14.17 8.37
CA VAL A 112 -18.92 13.09 8.63
C VAL A 112 -18.84 12.14 7.42
N ILE A 113 -20.01 11.72 6.91
CA ILE A 113 -20.08 10.85 5.74
C ILE A 113 -19.46 11.54 4.52
N ALA A 114 -19.77 12.82 4.32
CA ALA A 114 -19.22 13.60 3.23
C ALA A 114 -17.69 13.72 3.31
N LEU A 115 -17.14 13.93 4.51
CA LEU A 115 -15.70 14.02 4.74
C LEU A 115 -14.99 12.69 4.52
N CYS A 116 -15.52 11.58 5.06
CA CYS A 116 -14.96 10.24 4.86
C CYS A 116 -14.92 9.88 3.36
N ALA A 117 -16.02 10.14 2.64
CA ALA A 117 -16.11 9.88 1.22
C ALA A 117 -15.13 10.73 0.40
N ALA A 118 -14.95 12.01 0.77
CA ALA A 118 -14.01 12.91 0.08
C ALA A 118 -12.57 12.46 0.27
N ILE A 119 -12.16 12.08 1.49
CA ILE A 119 -10.82 11.58 1.79
C ILE A 119 -10.55 10.30 0.98
N ALA A 120 -11.43 9.31 1.04
CA ALA A 120 -11.24 8.05 0.33
C ALA A 120 -11.26 8.21 -1.21
N ALA A 121 -12.06 9.14 -1.75
CA ALA A 121 -12.07 9.44 -3.17
C ALA A 121 -10.77 10.11 -3.65
N GLN A 122 -10.14 10.94 -2.81
CA GLN A 122 -8.85 11.56 -3.12
C GLN A 122 -7.69 10.55 -3.12
N GLU A 123 -7.75 9.53 -2.28
CA GLU A 123 -6.71 8.51 -2.22
C GLU A 123 -6.82 7.56 -3.43
N HIS A 124 -7.82 6.71 -3.45
CA HIS A 124 -7.93 5.69 -4.52
C HIS A 124 -9.38 5.37 -4.92
N GLY A 125 -10.39 6.03 -4.33
CA GLY A 125 -11.80 5.70 -4.56
C GLY A 125 -12.17 4.30 -4.04
N ASP A 126 -11.53 3.83 -2.97
CA ASP A 126 -11.77 2.52 -2.37
C ASP A 126 -12.83 2.60 -1.26
N ALA A 127 -13.91 1.82 -1.43
CA ALA A 127 -14.97 1.73 -0.45
C ALA A 127 -14.54 1.09 0.87
N ARG A 128 -13.54 0.20 0.86
CA ARG A 128 -12.99 -0.41 2.10
C ARG A 128 -12.30 0.65 2.95
N CYS A 129 -11.46 1.49 2.32
CA CYS A 129 -10.80 2.61 3.00
C CYS A 129 -11.82 3.58 3.59
N ALA A 130 -12.89 3.93 2.84
CA ALA A 130 -13.95 4.79 3.32
C ALA A 130 -14.70 4.19 4.54
N LEU A 131 -14.99 2.90 4.51
CA LEU A 131 -15.65 2.17 5.59
C LEU A 131 -14.75 2.05 6.83
N ASP A 132 -13.47 1.75 6.65
CA ASP A 132 -12.50 1.69 7.74
C ASP A 132 -12.33 3.06 8.41
N LEU A 133 -12.28 4.14 7.63
CA LEU A 133 -12.21 5.49 8.15
C LEU A 133 -13.45 5.82 8.99
N LEU A 134 -14.65 5.48 8.52
CA LEU A 134 -15.89 5.69 9.28
C LEU A 134 -15.89 4.84 10.55
N ARG A 135 -15.53 3.55 10.49
CA ARG A 135 -15.45 2.64 11.64
C ARG A 135 -14.49 3.19 12.71
N VAL A 136 -13.26 3.55 12.34
CA VAL A 136 -12.30 4.07 13.31
C VAL A 136 -12.75 5.43 13.86
N SER A 137 -13.48 6.25 13.08
CA SER A 137 -14.06 7.50 13.56
C SER A 137 -15.11 7.26 14.64
N THR A 138 -15.94 6.23 14.51
CA THR A 138 -16.93 5.86 15.54
C THR A 138 -16.25 5.32 16.80
N GLU A 139 -15.22 4.51 16.64
CA GLU A 139 -14.42 4.01 17.78
C GLU A 139 -13.73 5.18 18.54
N LYS A 140 -13.31 6.24 17.84
CA LYS A 140 -12.75 7.43 18.47
C LYS A 140 -13.79 8.22 19.26
N ALA A 141 -15.00 8.36 18.75
CA ALA A 141 -16.09 9.00 19.48
C ALA A 141 -16.44 8.23 20.75
N GLU A 142 -16.56 6.91 20.67
CA GLU A 142 -16.80 6.05 21.84
C GLU A 142 -15.69 6.17 22.88
N GLN A 143 -14.42 6.15 22.46
CA GLN A 143 -13.26 6.32 23.36
C GLN A 143 -13.24 7.69 24.03
N SER A 144 -13.74 8.73 23.37
CA SER A 144 -13.88 10.09 23.94
C SER A 144 -15.11 10.26 24.83
N GLY A 145 -16.04 9.31 24.81
CA GLY A 145 -17.31 9.40 25.53
C GLY A 145 -18.34 10.32 24.86
N ASP A 146 -18.15 10.61 23.57
CA ASP A 146 -19.04 11.46 22.79
C ASP A 146 -20.21 10.66 22.20
N GLU A 147 -21.42 11.20 22.31
CA GLU A 147 -22.64 10.57 21.78
C GLU A 147 -22.75 10.68 20.25
N CYS A 148 -22.02 11.62 19.64
CA CYS A 148 -22.09 11.90 18.21
C CYS A 148 -20.69 11.95 17.60
N VAL A 149 -20.54 11.30 16.44
CA VAL A 149 -19.31 11.34 15.65
C VAL A 149 -19.22 12.67 14.92
N THR A 150 -18.09 13.33 15.06
CA THR A 150 -17.81 14.65 14.46
C THR A 150 -16.68 14.57 13.43
N GLN A 151 -16.47 15.63 12.65
CA GLN A 151 -15.34 15.75 11.74
C GLN A 151 -13.97 15.66 12.47
N ALA A 152 -13.89 16.06 13.74
CA ALA A 152 -12.67 15.92 14.54
C ALA A 152 -12.29 14.43 14.71
N HIS A 153 -13.28 13.57 14.98
CA HIS A 153 -13.06 12.12 15.08
C HIS A 153 -12.59 11.52 13.76
N VAL A 154 -13.11 12.01 12.61
CA VAL A 154 -12.64 11.58 11.28
C VAL A 154 -11.18 11.94 11.08
N ARG A 155 -10.75 13.15 11.48
CA ARG A 155 -9.34 13.54 11.38
C ARG A 155 -8.44 12.69 12.28
N MET A 156 -8.87 12.43 13.51
CA MET A 156 -8.15 11.53 14.43
C MET A 156 -8.03 10.12 13.85
N ALA A 157 -9.12 9.59 13.26
CA ALA A 157 -9.15 8.29 12.62
C ALA A 157 -8.21 8.23 11.40
N GLN A 158 -8.20 9.25 10.56
CA GLN A 158 -7.29 9.36 9.42
C GLN A 158 -5.83 9.26 9.88
N HIS A 159 -5.47 10.07 10.89
CA HIS A 159 -4.10 10.04 11.44
C HIS A 159 -3.72 8.69 12.02
N GLN A 160 -4.66 8.02 12.70
CA GLN A 160 -4.39 6.68 13.22
C GLN A 160 -4.16 5.67 12.11
N LEU A 161 -5.04 5.63 11.09
CA LEU A 161 -4.90 4.70 9.97
C LEU A 161 -3.60 4.91 9.19
N GLU A 162 -3.20 6.17 8.95
CA GLU A 162 -1.90 6.51 8.34
C GLU A 162 -0.74 5.99 9.20
N SER A 163 -0.81 6.17 10.53
CA SER A 163 0.20 5.70 11.47
C SER A 163 0.27 4.17 11.50
N ASP A 164 -0.88 3.48 11.56
CA ASP A 164 -0.96 2.02 11.60
C ASP A 164 -0.40 1.38 10.31
N GLN A 165 -0.55 2.02 9.17
CA GLN A 165 0.04 1.57 7.90
C GLN A 165 1.56 1.80 7.85
N MET A 166 2.04 2.94 8.34
CA MET A 166 3.44 3.31 8.28
C MET A 166 4.31 2.59 9.33
N HIS A 167 3.74 2.33 10.51
CA HIS A 167 4.47 1.73 11.62
C HIS A 167 5.19 0.41 11.25
N PRO A 168 4.53 -0.62 10.68
CA PRO A 168 5.17 -1.87 10.33
C PRO A 168 6.24 -1.70 9.24
N VAL A 169 6.04 -0.76 8.31
CA VAL A 169 7.01 -0.47 7.25
C VAL A 169 8.28 0.11 7.86
N LEU A 170 8.16 1.16 8.69
CA LEU A 170 9.29 1.81 9.33
C LEU A 170 10.03 0.86 10.29
N ALA A 171 9.29 0.08 11.09
CA ALA A 171 9.87 -0.87 12.04
C ALA A 171 10.66 -1.99 11.33
N SER A 172 10.17 -2.47 10.18
CA SER A 172 10.80 -3.58 9.43
C SER A 172 11.96 -3.17 8.52
N LEU A 173 12.25 -1.87 8.38
CA LEU A 173 13.37 -1.42 7.56
C LEU A 173 14.70 -2.01 8.06
N PRO A 174 15.58 -2.49 7.16
CA PRO A 174 16.95 -2.85 7.52
C PRO A 174 17.72 -1.67 8.12
N SER A 175 18.63 -1.91 9.06
CA SER A 175 19.40 -0.87 9.79
C SER A 175 20.02 0.18 8.87
N GLN A 176 20.60 -0.23 7.73
CA GLN A 176 21.21 0.70 6.79
C GLN A 176 20.18 1.61 6.11
N GLN A 177 18.95 1.12 5.86
CA GLN A 177 17.86 1.95 5.32
C GLN A 177 17.32 2.92 6.37
N LYS A 178 17.20 2.48 7.64
CA LYS A 178 16.86 3.35 8.76
C LYS A 178 17.86 4.51 8.92
N LEU A 179 19.16 4.23 8.82
CA LEU A 179 20.20 5.24 8.88
C LEU A 179 20.12 6.26 7.73
N VAL A 180 19.81 5.79 6.52
CA VAL A 180 19.61 6.68 5.36
C VAL A 180 18.35 7.53 5.54
N LEU A 181 17.23 6.93 5.98
CA LEU A 181 15.99 7.65 6.27
C LEU A 181 16.19 8.67 7.39
N ALA A 182 16.85 8.29 8.48
CA ALA A 182 17.20 9.21 9.57
C ALA A 182 18.03 10.39 9.08
N ALA A 183 19.00 10.17 8.18
CA ALA A 183 19.79 11.24 7.59
C ALA A 183 18.93 12.22 6.77
N ILE A 184 17.90 11.74 6.08
CA ILE A 184 16.96 12.58 5.35
C ILE A 184 16.12 13.41 6.33
N LEU A 185 15.51 12.78 7.34
CA LEU A 185 14.68 13.45 8.36
C LEU A 185 15.48 14.51 9.14
N LEU A 186 16.72 14.21 9.50
CA LEU A 186 17.61 15.15 10.19
C LEU A 186 17.95 16.36 9.33
N ASN A 187 18.17 16.18 8.02
CA ASN A 187 18.38 17.28 7.10
C ASN A 187 17.12 18.17 6.98
N GLU A 188 15.92 17.57 6.90
CA GLU A 188 14.65 18.31 6.87
C GLU A 188 14.40 19.07 8.18
N ARG A 189 14.68 18.45 9.33
CA ARG A 189 14.58 19.10 10.65
C ARG A 189 15.50 20.32 10.77
N ASN A 190 16.64 20.32 10.06
CA ASN A 190 17.52 21.49 9.95
C ASN A 190 17.10 22.49 8.85
N GLY A 191 15.91 22.35 8.30
CA GLY A 191 15.33 23.30 7.34
C GLY A 191 15.76 23.10 5.89
N LEU A 192 16.49 22.02 5.58
CA LEU A 192 16.86 21.71 4.20
C LEU A 192 15.63 21.16 3.44
N ARG A 193 15.48 21.60 2.20
CA ARG A 193 14.49 21.10 1.24
C ARG A 193 15.21 20.68 -0.03
N ASN A 194 14.61 19.74 -0.79
CA ASN A 194 15.21 19.19 -2.00
C ASN A 194 16.66 18.73 -1.74
N ILE A 195 16.79 17.88 -0.74
CA ILE A 195 18.05 17.40 -0.20
C ILE A 195 18.78 16.61 -1.29
N GLN A 196 20.07 16.87 -1.48
CA GLN A 196 20.87 16.17 -2.49
C GLN A 196 21.44 14.87 -1.91
N THR A 197 21.72 13.91 -2.80
CA THR A 197 22.32 12.62 -2.42
C THR A 197 23.62 12.78 -1.62
N GLY A 198 24.44 13.81 -1.92
CA GLY A 198 25.66 14.12 -1.17
C GLY A 198 25.38 14.56 0.27
N GLU A 199 24.39 15.45 0.45
CA GLU A 199 23.99 15.94 1.78
C GLU A 199 23.43 14.80 2.64
N VAL A 200 22.63 13.90 2.04
CA VAL A 200 22.18 12.68 2.73
C VAL A 200 23.36 11.81 3.14
N TYR A 201 24.34 11.63 2.21
CA TYR A 201 25.48 10.78 2.48
C TYR A 201 26.36 11.31 3.62
N ASP A 202 26.58 12.62 3.71
CA ASP A 202 27.38 13.25 4.75
C ASP A 202 26.79 13.02 6.16
N VAL A 203 25.49 13.20 6.30
CA VAL A 203 24.78 12.93 7.58
C VAL A 203 24.72 11.44 7.86
N TYR A 204 24.43 10.60 6.86
CA TYR A 204 24.42 9.15 6.98
C TYR A 204 25.79 8.60 7.45
N ALA A 205 26.91 9.09 6.88
CA ALA A 205 28.24 8.64 7.28
C ALA A 205 28.56 9.02 8.73
N GLN A 206 28.05 10.15 9.23
CA GLN A 206 28.16 10.53 10.62
C GLN A 206 27.28 9.63 11.51
N ALA A 207 26.03 9.35 11.09
CA ALA A 207 25.09 8.46 11.77
C ALA A 207 25.69 7.05 11.96
N CYS A 208 26.30 6.49 10.90
CA CYS A 208 26.97 5.19 10.97
C CYS A 208 28.05 5.15 12.05
N ARG A 209 28.84 6.24 12.21
CA ARG A 209 29.87 6.31 13.26
C ARG A 209 29.26 6.28 14.66
N TYR A 210 28.12 6.93 14.86
CA TYR A 210 27.44 6.95 16.17
C TYR A 210 26.96 5.56 16.59
N VAL A 211 26.46 4.77 15.65
CA VAL A 211 26.03 3.38 15.90
C VAL A 211 27.15 2.34 15.68
N ARG A 212 28.40 2.79 15.50
CA ARG A 212 29.59 1.94 15.28
C ARG A 212 29.47 1.00 14.08
N GLN A 213 28.78 1.44 13.02
CA GLN A 213 28.69 0.74 11.76
C GLN A 213 29.59 1.37 10.70
N ASN A 214 30.09 0.56 9.77
CA ASN A 214 30.84 1.08 8.62
C ASN A 214 29.88 1.68 7.58
N PRO A 215 30.13 2.92 7.11
CA PRO A 215 29.32 3.50 6.08
C PRO A 215 29.47 2.75 4.76
N LEU A 216 28.36 2.53 4.06
CA LEU A 216 28.37 1.99 2.71
C LEU A 216 28.88 3.04 1.72
N THR A 217 29.24 2.59 0.52
CA THR A 217 29.64 3.50 -0.57
C THR A 217 28.47 4.37 -1.01
N GLN A 218 28.75 5.57 -1.51
CA GLN A 218 27.73 6.50 -2.01
C GLN A 218 26.82 5.87 -3.09
N ARG A 219 27.38 4.99 -3.94
CA ARG A 219 26.61 4.24 -4.93
C ARG A 219 25.57 3.32 -4.28
N ARG A 220 25.93 2.63 -3.20
CA ARG A 220 25.00 1.77 -2.44
C ARG A 220 23.93 2.58 -1.72
N VAL A 221 24.30 3.71 -1.13
CA VAL A 221 23.34 4.64 -0.51
C VAL A 221 22.34 5.17 -1.53
N SER A 222 22.78 5.50 -2.73
CA SER A 222 21.87 5.89 -3.84
C SER A 222 20.87 4.77 -4.19
N GLY A 223 21.27 3.51 -4.10
CA GLY A 223 20.34 2.36 -4.22
C GLY A 223 19.33 2.27 -3.08
N LEU A 224 19.78 2.48 -1.83
CA LEU A 224 18.88 2.51 -0.67
C LEU A 224 17.87 3.65 -0.75
N ILE A 225 18.27 4.84 -1.23
CA ILE A 225 17.36 5.96 -1.53
C ILE A 225 16.32 5.55 -2.56
N SER A 226 16.69 4.81 -3.62
CA SER A 226 15.71 4.32 -4.60
C SER A 226 14.73 3.30 -3.99
N ASN A 227 15.19 2.47 -3.05
CA ASN A 227 14.31 1.53 -2.36
C ASN A 227 13.33 2.26 -1.42
N LEU A 228 13.78 3.29 -0.70
CA LEU A 228 12.90 4.12 0.15
C LEU A 228 11.86 4.89 -0.68
N ASP A 229 12.24 5.33 -1.89
CA ASP A 229 11.34 5.95 -2.88
C ASP A 229 10.27 4.95 -3.35
N MET A 230 10.66 3.70 -3.69
CA MET A 230 9.72 2.63 -4.04
C MET A 230 8.78 2.25 -2.91
N LEU A 231 9.21 2.38 -1.66
CA LEU A 231 8.36 2.16 -0.47
C LEU A 231 7.44 3.35 -0.17
N GLY A 232 7.54 4.45 -0.92
CA GLY A 232 6.72 5.64 -0.72
C GLY A 232 7.09 6.47 0.53
N LEU A 233 8.22 6.17 1.19
CA LEU A 233 8.69 6.89 2.38
C LEU A 233 9.32 8.24 2.04
N ILE A 234 9.82 8.38 0.83
CA ILE A 234 10.45 9.59 0.29
C ILE A 234 10.07 9.79 -1.17
N THR A 235 10.29 10.99 -1.71
CA THR A 235 10.36 11.24 -3.14
C THR A 235 11.79 11.53 -3.55
N ALA A 236 12.29 10.88 -4.62
CA ALA A 236 13.66 11.05 -5.10
C ALA A 236 13.69 11.32 -6.61
N ARG A 237 13.65 12.60 -7.00
CA ARG A 237 13.66 13.01 -8.41
C ARG A 237 15.07 13.22 -8.92
N THR A 238 15.42 12.59 -10.03
CA THR A 238 16.73 12.79 -10.68
C THR A 238 16.77 14.14 -11.39
N VAL A 239 17.72 14.99 -11.00
CA VAL A 239 17.95 16.31 -11.60
C VAL A 239 19.33 16.34 -12.25
N SER A 240 19.41 16.85 -13.48
CA SER A 240 20.67 17.05 -14.19
C SER A 240 21.22 18.45 -13.93
N ARG A 241 22.47 18.54 -13.46
CA ARG A 241 23.19 19.81 -13.24
C ARG A 241 24.22 20.10 -14.33
N GLY A 242 23.92 19.68 -15.56
CA GLY A 242 24.82 19.88 -16.72
C GLY A 242 26.15 19.19 -16.49
N ARG A 243 27.28 19.97 -16.57
CA ARG A 243 28.63 19.47 -16.36
C ARG A 243 28.95 18.94 -14.96
N TYR A 244 28.11 19.22 -13.96
CA TYR A 244 28.28 18.73 -12.60
C TYR A 244 27.61 17.36 -12.35
N GLY A 245 27.08 16.74 -13.41
CA GLY A 245 26.51 15.41 -13.35
C GLY A 245 25.02 15.36 -12.95
N ARG A 246 24.56 14.16 -12.56
CA ARG A 246 23.17 13.91 -12.11
C ARG A 246 23.17 13.73 -10.61
N THR A 247 22.23 14.38 -9.93
CA THR A 247 21.94 14.18 -8.51
C THR A 247 20.46 13.90 -8.34
N LYS A 248 20.07 13.39 -7.17
CA LYS A 248 18.64 13.27 -6.80
C LYS A 248 18.29 14.40 -5.84
N GLU A 249 17.13 15.00 -6.03
CA GLU A 249 16.46 15.85 -5.06
C GLU A 249 15.49 14.99 -4.27
N ILE A 250 15.66 14.99 -2.95
CA ILE A 250 15.03 14.05 -2.02
C ILE A 250 14.24 14.85 -0.99
N ASN A 251 12.99 14.43 -0.77
CA ASN A 251 12.14 14.95 0.30
C ASN A 251 11.41 13.77 0.96
N SER A 252 11.14 13.87 2.26
CA SER A 252 10.31 12.88 2.97
C SER A 252 8.85 12.96 2.51
N CYS A 253 8.19 11.80 2.45
CA CYS A 253 6.75 11.69 2.27
C CYS A 253 6.03 11.30 3.57
N ILE A 254 6.80 11.16 4.67
CA ILE A 254 6.23 10.78 5.97
C ILE A 254 5.43 11.97 6.51
N PRO A 255 4.14 11.79 6.81
CA PRO A 255 3.33 12.83 7.41
C PRO A 255 3.90 13.32 8.76
N GLN A 256 3.78 14.62 9.04
CA GLN A 256 4.36 15.24 10.25
C GLN A 256 3.74 14.73 11.56
N ASN A 257 2.56 14.13 11.51
CA ASN A 257 1.87 13.51 12.63
C ASN A 257 2.39 12.11 13.00
N ILE A 258 3.28 11.53 12.17
CA ILE A 258 3.88 10.23 12.43
C ILE A 258 5.24 10.40 13.09
N ASP A 259 5.39 9.82 14.28
CA ASP A 259 6.69 9.77 14.98
C ASP A 259 7.61 8.71 14.38
N ALA A 260 8.13 8.99 13.18
CA ALA A 260 9.05 8.08 12.50
C ALA A 260 10.35 7.86 13.28
N GLU A 261 10.82 8.87 14.03
CA GLU A 261 12.01 8.78 14.88
C GLU A 261 11.77 7.79 16.02
N GLY A 262 10.64 7.94 16.76
CA GLY A 262 10.26 7.03 17.84
C GLY A 262 10.09 5.59 17.36
N ILE A 263 9.39 5.36 16.25
CA ILE A 263 9.20 4.02 15.67
C ILE A 263 10.54 3.36 15.32
N MET A 264 11.48 4.09 14.73
CA MET A 264 12.80 3.56 14.40
C MET A 264 13.63 3.28 15.66
N VAL A 265 13.52 4.11 16.70
CA VAL A 265 14.20 3.91 17.99
C VAL A 265 13.65 2.69 18.73
N ASP A 266 12.34 2.51 18.77
CA ASP A 266 11.69 1.36 19.41
C ASP A 266 12.05 0.04 18.72
N SER A 267 12.16 0.06 17.39
CA SER A 267 12.55 -1.12 16.62
C SER A 267 14.06 -1.43 16.68
N GLU A 268 14.90 -0.43 16.94
CA GLU A 268 16.35 -0.55 17.01
C GLU A 268 16.93 0.53 17.94
N SER A 269 17.21 0.18 19.18
CA SER A 269 17.62 1.12 20.26
C SER A 269 18.86 1.96 19.94
N GLN A 270 19.75 1.48 19.07
CA GLN A 270 20.93 2.24 18.61
C GLN A 270 20.55 3.51 17.83
N MET A 271 19.34 3.55 17.23
CA MET A 271 18.85 4.71 16.49
C MET A 271 18.67 5.95 17.40
N LYS A 272 18.51 5.77 18.71
CA LYS A 272 18.44 6.87 19.67
C LYS A 272 19.68 7.77 19.60
N GLU A 273 20.87 7.17 19.54
CA GLU A 273 22.12 7.93 19.41
C GLU A 273 22.19 8.73 18.10
N VAL A 274 21.53 8.26 17.04
CA VAL A 274 21.47 8.94 15.75
C VAL A 274 20.69 10.25 15.85
N PHE A 275 19.54 10.27 16.53
CA PHE A 275 18.68 11.44 16.59
C PHE A 275 19.07 12.45 17.68
N GLU A 276 19.75 12.02 18.74
CA GLU A 276 20.16 12.89 19.87
C GLU A 276 21.48 13.61 19.63
N ARG A 277 22.35 13.12 18.74
CA ARG A 277 23.68 13.70 18.53
C ARG A 277 23.69 14.82 17.48
N PRO A 278 24.58 15.82 17.63
CA PRO A 278 24.71 16.91 16.66
C PRO A 278 25.37 16.44 15.37
N TYR A 279 24.92 16.96 14.24
CA TYR A 279 25.47 16.72 12.90
C TYR A 279 26.13 17.99 12.33
N ARG A 280 27.27 17.81 11.64
CA ARG A 280 27.89 18.88 10.86
C ARG A 280 27.31 18.86 9.45
N HIS A 281 26.65 19.93 9.08
CA HIS A 281 26.19 20.12 7.71
C HIS A 281 27.26 20.89 6.91
N GLN A 282 27.55 20.45 5.68
CA GLN A 282 28.31 21.26 4.76
C GLN A 282 27.41 22.39 4.26
N SER A 283 27.83 23.64 4.49
CA SER A 283 27.12 24.78 3.92
C SER A 283 27.16 24.70 2.38
N ARG A 284 26.01 24.90 1.74
CA ARG A 284 25.94 25.08 0.27
C ARG A 284 26.75 26.35 -0.07
N LEU A 285 27.87 26.21 -0.79
CA LEU A 285 28.61 27.31 -1.41
C LEU A 285 27.92 27.75 -2.69
#